data_b5d19b129b98ecd999121451903c6e2c
#
_entry.id   b5d19b129b98ecd999121451903c6e2c
#
_cell.length_a   1.000
_cell.length_b   1.000
_cell.length_c   1.000
_cell.angle_alpha   90.00
_cell.angle_beta   90.00
_cell.angle_gamma   90.00
#
_symmetry.space_group_name_H-M   'P 1'
#
loop_
_entity.id
_entity.type
_entity.pdbx_description
1 polymer ?
#
loop_
_entity_poly.entity_id
_entity_poly.type
_entity_poly.pdbx_seq_one_letter_code
_entity_poly.pdbx_strand_id
1 'polypeptide(L)'
;MKNWKLGTKITLGITIIVIICMSLLYLTANKTMTSMMQESELNVMKNTLNAQASLLNEYVARQESILTAYSKTPCVRDFLKDVNNSEQQAIVQSYTEDYYSGLNNWEGIYIGEWNTHIVAHSNSKVIGMTTRKGDSLKALQDAMTQRNGLYDAGIIVSPSSGELILSMYCPVFDTDGKTILGYVGGGPFVKELEKQLYNLKSENDTLRYYMVNTETNMYIFADDSSLIATDIQDDMLLNIIDKIKSGETSGDLNYKKGSDSFVASYQSIAEHGWTMVSYDSEENIYENVHKNMRILGLICIIFVLIISVLAFITIAISVRPLLYVEDAIIQLSNLKLEKSKRLTPWINTKSEIGKIATAMNSLYDALSGIIATLSDCSTSLSSSATAMQRSSETLLSCVADNSKSTQTFAEHSEDINATVNDVGQQISEMTTVVSDIEERIRQGNVHSSELLQK
;
A
#
# COMPACT_ATOMS: atom_id res chain seq x y z
N MET A 1 -24.58 3.18 49.19
CA MET A 1 -25.50 3.98 48.33
C MET A 1 -26.79 4.46 49.05
N LYS A 2 -27.22 3.87 50.19
CA LYS A 2 -28.47 4.30 50.87
C LYS A 2 -28.41 5.75 51.40
N ASN A 3 -27.24 6.28 51.73
CA ASN A 3 -27.08 7.60 52.37
C ASN A 3 -26.62 8.74 51.42
N TRP A 4 -26.58 8.52 50.10
CA TRP A 4 -26.21 9.55 49.16
C TRP A 4 -27.37 10.46 48.82
N LYS A 5 -27.10 11.78 48.70
CA LYS A 5 -28.09 12.78 48.30
C LYS A 5 -28.65 12.44 46.93
N LEU A 6 -29.94 12.68 46.72
CA LEU A 6 -30.65 12.34 45.48
C LEU A 6 -29.95 12.86 44.21
N GLY A 7 -29.49 14.10 44.27
CA GLY A 7 -28.73 14.69 43.14
C GLY A 7 -27.49 13.91 42.76
N THR A 8 -26.72 13.46 43.76
CA THR A 8 -25.48 12.66 43.52
C THR A 8 -25.84 11.29 42.90
N LYS A 9 -26.95 10.68 43.30
CA LYS A 9 -27.40 9.38 42.71
C LYS A 9 -27.81 9.53 41.26
N ILE A 10 -28.53 10.60 40.92
CA ILE A 10 -28.99 10.85 39.55
C ILE A 10 -27.81 11.20 38.67
N THR A 11 -26.85 12.07 39.12
CA THR A 11 -25.65 12.38 38.40
C THR A 11 -24.83 11.14 38.13
N LEU A 12 -24.60 10.31 39.14
CA LEU A 12 -23.84 9.07 39.00
C LEU A 12 -24.51 8.12 38.01
N GLY A 13 -25.84 7.97 38.10
CA GLY A 13 -26.60 7.11 37.18
C GLY A 13 -26.47 7.56 35.72
N ILE A 14 -26.66 8.85 35.44
CA ILE A 14 -26.49 9.41 34.10
C ILE A 14 -25.04 9.25 33.61
N THR A 15 -24.06 9.55 34.45
CA THR A 15 -22.65 9.38 34.11
C THR A 15 -22.31 7.94 33.76
N ILE A 16 -22.80 6.98 34.52
CA ILE A 16 -22.59 5.54 34.23
C ILE A 16 -23.20 5.15 32.89
N ILE A 17 -24.44 5.57 32.62
CA ILE A 17 -25.11 5.28 31.35
C ILE A 17 -24.32 5.88 30.16
N VAL A 18 -23.90 7.15 30.29
CA VAL A 18 -23.11 7.81 29.27
C VAL A 18 -21.77 7.09 29.03
N ILE A 19 -21.08 6.68 30.10
CA ILE A 19 -19.83 5.90 29.98
C ILE A 19 -20.09 4.58 29.24
N ILE A 20 -21.15 3.86 29.61
CA ILE A 20 -21.49 2.58 28.95
C ILE A 20 -21.79 2.81 27.46
N CYS A 21 -22.61 3.79 27.12
CA CYS A 21 -22.97 4.09 25.73
C CYS A 21 -21.72 4.52 24.92
N MET A 22 -20.90 5.40 25.46
CA MET A 22 -19.67 5.86 24.78
C MET A 22 -18.63 4.76 24.66
N SER A 23 -18.51 3.88 25.66
CA SER A 23 -17.63 2.71 25.60
C SER A 23 -18.08 1.75 24.51
N LEU A 24 -19.39 1.50 24.40
CA LEU A 24 -19.96 0.62 23.39
C LEU A 24 -19.78 1.19 21.98
N LEU A 25 -20.00 2.49 21.80
CA LEU A 25 -19.76 3.21 20.55
C LEU A 25 -18.27 3.17 20.18
N TYR A 26 -17.38 3.41 21.14
CA TYR A 26 -15.94 3.33 20.89
C TYR A 26 -15.50 1.92 20.47
N LEU A 27 -15.98 0.89 21.17
CA LEU A 27 -15.63 -0.51 20.86
C LEU A 27 -16.11 -0.92 19.46
N THR A 28 -17.35 -0.56 19.11
CA THR A 28 -17.90 -0.87 17.78
C THR A 28 -17.21 -0.07 16.68
N ALA A 29 -17.01 1.23 16.88
CA ALA A 29 -16.28 2.07 15.95
C ALA A 29 -14.84 1.60 15.79
N ASN A 30 -14.15 1.28 16.89
CA ASN A 30 -12.79 0.76 16.88
C ASN A 30 -12.69 -0.52 16.04
N LYS A 31 -13.57 -1.51 16.31
CA LYS A 31 -13.56 -2.78 15.58
C LYS A 31 -13.81 -2.58 14.09
N THR A 32 -14.83 -1.82 13.73
CA THR A 32 -15.23 -1.62 12.33
C THR A 32 -14.19 -0.78 11.57
N MET A 33 -13.76 0.32 12.17
CA MET A 33 -12.82 1.24 11.53
C MET A 33 -11.42 0.63 11.39
N THR A 34 -10.96 -0.10 12.42
CA THR A 34 -9.68 -0.83 12.33
C THR A 34 -9.71 -1.86 11.20
N SER A 35 -10.77 -2.68 11.13
CA SER A 35 -10.90 -3.68 10.07
C SER A 35 -10.94 -3.04 8.68
N MET A 36 -11.73 -2.00 8.49
CA MET A 36 -11.83 -1.30 7.20
C MET A 36 -10.50 -0.62 6.79
N MET A 37 -9.81 0.01 7.73
CA MET A 37 -8.54 0.67 7.46
C MET A 37 -7.43 -0.35 7.18
N GLN A 38 -7.39 -1.45 7.93
CA GLN A 38 -6.46 -2.55 7.66
C GLN A 38 -6.65 -3.11 6.25
N GLU A 39 -7.90 -3.39 5.87
CA GLU A 39 -8.22 -3.86 4.52
C GLU A 39 -7.84 -2.82 3.44
N SER A 40 -8.08 -1.53 3.71
CA SER A 40 -7.70 -0.45 2.81
C SER A 40 -6.18 -0.36 2.61
N GLU A 41 -5.39 -0.41 3.68
CA GLU A 41 -3.92 -0.36 3.61
C GLU A 41 -3.36 -1.58 2.88
N LEU A 42 -3.87 -2.77 3.15
CA LEU A 42 -3.49 -3.97 2.42
C LEU A 42 -3.82 -3.88 0.93
N ASN A 43 -4.98 -3.32 0.57
CA ASN A 43 -5.35 -3.12 -0.82
C ASN A 43 -4.45 -2.09 -1.53
N VAL A 44 -4.08 -1.01 -0.85
CA VAL A 44 -3.11 -0.04 -1.37
C VAL A 44 -1.76 -0.71 -1.61
N MET A 45 -1.27 -1.48 -0.65
CA MET A 45 -0.03 -2.23 -0.75
C MET A 45 -0.04 -3.20 -1.95
N LYS A 46 -1.11 -3.99 -2.09
CA LYS A 46 -1.31 -4.90 -3.24
C LYS A 46 -1.34 -4.16 -4.57
N ASN A 47 -2.12 -3.10 -4.67
CA ASN A 47 -2.26 -2.36 -5.92
C ASN A 47 -0.93 -1.71 -6.33
N THR A 48 -0.18 -1.18 -5.37
CA THR A 48 1.16 -0.65 -5.60
C THR A 48 2.10 -1.74 -6.10
N LEU A 49 2.11 -2.89 -5.43
CA LEU A 49 2.94 -4.02 -5.81
C LEU A 49 2.60 -4.55 -7.21
N ASN A 50 1.31 -4.65 -7.54
CA ASN A 50 0.86 -5.06 -8.86
C ASN A 50 1.28 -4.08 -9.96
N ALA A 51 1.19 -2.78 -9.69
CA ALA A 51 1.65 -1.74 -10.62
C ALA A 51 3.17 -1.84 -10.84
N GLN A 52 3.93 -2.05 -9.77
CA GLN A 52 5.38 -2.23 -9.82
C GLN A 52 5.76 -3.50 -10.60
N ALA A 53 5.09 -4.62 -10.34
CA ALA A 53 5.31 -5.88 -11.06
C ALA A 53 5.01 -5.73 -12.56
N SER A 54 3.97 -5.00 -12.91
CA SER A 54 3.61 -4.74 -14.31
C SER A 54 4.64 -3.87 -15.01
N LEU A 55 5.13 -2.82 -14.36
CA LEU A 55 6.18 -1.95 -14.92
C LEU A 55 7.50 -2.72 -15.10
N LEU A 56 7.83 -3.58 -14.15
CA LEU A 56 9.01 -4.43 -14.24
C LEU A 56 8.89 -5.40 -15.41
N ASN A 57 7.76 -6.08 -15.53
CA ASN A 57 7.52 -7.02 -16.64
C ASN A 57 7.63 -6.31 -18.00
N GLU A 58 7.06 -5.11 -18.13
CA GLU A 58 7.18 -4.30 -19.34
C GLU A 58 8.63 -3.88 -19.63
N TYR A 59 9.38 -3.48 -18.59
CA TYR A 59 10.79 -3.15 -18.73
C TYR A 59 11.58 -4.35 -19.26
N VAL A 60 11.43 -5.52 -18.62
CA VAL A 60 12.16 -6.73 -19.03
C VAL A 60 11.78 -7.16 -20.44
N ALA A 61 10.48 -7.21 -20.75
CA ALA A 61 10.00 -7.55 -22.09
C ALA A 61 10.57 -6.64 -23.19
N ARG A 62 10.75 -5.35 -22.87
CA ARG A 62 11.43 -4.41 -23.77
C ARG A 62 12.90 -4.80 -24.02
N GLN A 63 13.63 -5.14 -22.94
CA GLN A 63 15.03 -5.55 -23.05
C GLN A 63 15.17 -6.86 -23.85
N GLU A 64 14.28 -7.81 -23.58
CA GLU A 64 14.21 -9.07 -24.34
C GLU A 64 13.94 -8.86 -25.83
N SER A 65 13.02 -7.92 -26.14
CA SER A 65 12.71 -7.55 -27.52
C SER A 65 13.92 -6.99 -28.27
N ILE A 66 14.76 -6.20 -27.62
CA ILE A 66 16.01 -5.66 -28.16
C ILE A 66 16.95 -6.81 -28.55
N LEU A 67 17.20 -7.74 -27.64
CA LEU A 67 18.09 -8.87 -27.92
C LEU A 67 17.50 -9.84 -28.96
N THR A 68 16.20 -10.06 -28.91
CA THR A 68 15.49 -10.89 -29.91
C THR A 68 15.57 -10.25 -31.30
N ALA A 69 15.43 -8.94 -31.42
CA ALA A 69 15.59 -8.24 -32.70
C ALA A 69 17.01 -8.39 -33.24
N TYR A 70 18.00 -8.25 -32.37
CA TYR A 70 19.41 -8.44 -32.75
C TYR A 70 19.69 -9.86 -33.21
N SER A 71 19.14 -10.88 -32.56
CA SER A 71 19.31 -12.30 -32.95
C SER A 71 18.76 -12.62 -34.35
N LYS A 72 17.76 -11.87 -34.81
CA LYS A 72 17.10 -12.05 -36.12
C LYS A 72 17.77 -11.29 -37.26
N THR A 73 18.82 -10.55 -36.96
CA THR A 73 19.53 -9.73 -37.98
C THR A 73 20.21 -10.63 -39.00
N PRO A 74 20.01 -10.39 -40.29
CA PRO A 74 20.63 -11.20 -41.35
C PRO A 74 22.13 -11.30 -41.29
N CYS A 75 22.85 -10.19 -41.01
CA CYS A 75 24.32 -10.23 -40.94
C CYS A 75 24.83 -11.08 -39.79
N VAL A 76 24.11 -11.12 -38.67
CA VAL A 76 24.41 -12.00 -37.50
C VAL A 76 24.26 -13.46 -37.89
N ARG A 77 23.12 -13.79 -38.49
CA ARG A 77 22.82 -15.14 -38.95
C ARG A 77 23.80 -15.61 -40.03
N ASP A 78 24.05 -14.79 -41.01
CA ASP A 78 24.88 -15.17 -42.17
C ASP A 78 26.33 -15.32 -41.75
N PHE A 79 26.83 -14.52 -40.81
CA PHE A 79 28.15 -14.70 -40.19
C PHE A 79 28.28 -16.02 -39.42
N LEU A 80 27.25 -16.38 -38.63
CA LEU A 80 27.26 -17.62 -37.84
C LEU A 80 27.24 -18.90 -38.69
N LYS A 81 26.94 -18.79 -40.01
CA LYS A 81 27.06 -19.91 -40.96
C LYS A 81 28.52 -20.19 -41.35
N ASP A 82 29.37 -19.16 -41.37
CA ASP A 82 30.79 -19.25 -41.67
C ASP A 82 31.57 -18.25 -40.81
N VAL A 83 31.85 -18.61 -39.58
CA VAL A 83 32.54 -17.75 -38.60
C VAL A 83 34.02 -17.52 -38.93
N ASN A 84 34.57 -18.25 -39.91
CA ASN A 84 35.95 -18.07 -40.38
C ASN A 84 36.08 -17.01 -41.47
N ASN A 85 34.98 -16.47 -41.97
CA ASN A 85 34.99 -15.41 -42.95
C ASN A 85 35.38 -14.06 -42.32
N SER A 86 36.63 -13.63 -42.51
CA SER A 86 37.16 -12.41 -41.88
C SER A 86 36.49 -11.12 -42.37
N GLU A 87 36.00 -11.08 -43.60
CA GLU A 87 35.27 -9.93 -44.13
C GLU A 87 33.89 -9.81 -43.44
N GLN A 88 33.16 -10.91 -43.32
CA GLN A 88 31.89 -10.94 -42.59
C GLN A 88 32.11 -10.67 -41.10
N GLN A 89 33.18 -11.14 -40.51
CA GLN A 89 33.51 -10.84 -39.11
C GLN A 89 33.70 -9.32 -38.89
N ALA A 90 34.40 -8.63 -39.78
CA ALA A 90 34.56 -7.18 -39.67
C ALA A 90 33.22 -6.42 -39.79
N ILE A 91 32.34 -6.87 -40.70
CA ILE A 91 31.03 -6.30 -40.92
C ILE A 91 30.16 -6.51 -39.64
N VAL A 92 30.09 -7.74 -39.13
CA VAL A 92 29.28 -8.05 -37.99
C VAL A 92 29.81 -7.41 -36.71
N GLN A 93 31.11 -7.27 -36.55
CA GLN A 93 31.70 -6.57 -35.42
C GLN A 93 31.33 -5.08 -35.46
N SER A 94 31.51 -4.42 -36.61
CA SER A 94 31.08 -3.02 -36.76
C SER A 94 29.57 -2.84 -36.50
N TYR A 95 28.77 -3.75 -37.01
CA TYR A 95 27.31 -3.74 -36.73
C TYR A 95 26.99 -3.93 -35.24
N THR A 96 27.72 -4.82 -34.55
CA THR A 96 27.55 -5.06 -33.12
C THR A 96 27.87 -3.80 -32.30
N GLU A 97 28.96 -3.11 -32.65
CA GLU A 97 29.36 -1.86 -32.00
C GLU A 97 28.35 -0.73 -32.26
N ASP A 98 27.88 -0.60 -33.50
CA ASP A 98 26.88 0.41 -33.87
C ASP A 98 25.55 0.15 -33.22
N TYR A 99 25.06 -1.10 -33.21
CA TYR A 99 23.84 -1.50 -32.52
C TYR A 99 23.91 -1.20 -31.03
N TYR A 100 25.06 -1.56 -30.40
CA TYR A 100 25.28 -1.28 -28.99
C TYR A 100 25.31 0.22 -28.70
N SER A 101 25.84 1.04 -29.58
CA SER A 101 25.89 2.50 -29.38
C SER A 101 24.51 3.14 -29.27
N GLY A 102 23.49 2.51 -29.83
CA GLY A 102 22.10 2.91 -29.70
C GLY A 102 21.40 2.39 -28.42
N LEU A 103 22.06 1.53 -27.64
CA LEU A 103 21.48 0.97 -26.41
C LEU A 103 21.82 1.84 -25.20
N ASN A 104 20.84 2.06 -24.34
CA ASN A 104 21.04 2.75 -23.08
C ASN A 104 21.11 1.75 -21.92
N ASN A 105 22.08 1.95 -21.03
CA ASN A 105 22.26 1.14 -19.81
C ASN A 105 22.52 -0.36 -20.04
N TRP A 106 23.03 -0.75 -21.19
CA TRP A 106 23.47 -2.12 -21.43
C TRP A 106 24.97 -2.26 -21.12
N GLU A 107 25.32 -3.37 -20.49
CA GLU A 107 26.73 -3.71 -20.27
C GLU A 107 27.43 -4.03 -21.59
N GLY A 108 26.73 -4.79 -22.42
CA GLY A 108 27.24 -5.20 -23.72
C GLY A 108 26.24 -6.05 -24.48
N ILE A 109 26.55 -6.27 -25.75
CA ILE A 109 25.86 -7.19 -26.63
C ILE A 109 26.92 -7.97 -27.43
N TYR A 110 26.66 -9.24 -27.65
CA TYR A 110 27.64 -10.10 -28.28
C TYR A 110 27.02 -11.26 -29.05
N ILE A 111 27.83 -11.86 -29.89
CA ILE A 111 27.53 -13.05 -30.71
C ILE A 111 28.47 -14.15 -30.26
N GLY A 112 27.91 -15.31 -29.94
CA GLY A 112 28.63 -16.50 -29.58
C GLY A 112 28.26 -17.70 -30.48
N GLU A 113 29.23 -18.52 -30.76
CA GLU A 113 28.98 -19.85 -31.30
C GLU A 113 28.23 -20.69 -30.29
N TRP A 114 27.63 -21.78 -30.71
CA TRP A 114 26.85 -22.66 -29.83
C TRP A 114 27.66 -23.28 -28.69
N ASN A 115 28.98 -23.33 -28.81
CA ASN A 115 29.93 -23.73 -27.76
C ASN A 115 30.29 -22.61 -26.78
N THR A 116 29.66 -21.45 -26.89
CA THR A 116 29.89 -20.20 -26.12
C THR A 116 31.26 -19.50 -26.39
N HIS A 117 31.89 -19.79 -27.53
CA HIS A 117 33.00 -19.00 -27.99
C HIS A 117 32.50 -17.67 -28.60
N ILE A 118 32.99 -16.55 -28.08
CA ILE A 118 32.55 -15.21 -28.46
C ILE A 118 33.23 -14.79 -29.74
N VAL A 119 32.48 -14.50 -30.80
CA VAL A 119 32.97 -14.17 -32.12
C VAL A 119 32.81 -12.70 -32.49
N ALA A 120 31.86 -11.99 -31.83
CA ALA A 120 31.73 -10.54 -31.90
C ALA A 120 31.21 -10.01 -30.56
N HIS A 121 31.65 -8.83 -30.15
CA HIS A 121 31.24 -8.22 -28.87
C HIS A 121 31.39 -6.71 -28.94
N SER A 122 30.47 -5.95 -28.32
CA SER A 122 30.57 -4.49 -28.13
C SER A 122 31.84 -4.05 -27.39
N ASN A 123 32.41 -4.93 -26.55
CA ASN A 123 33.75 -4.77 -25.98
C ASN A 123 34.71 -5.76 -26.65
N SER A 124 35.54 -5.27 -27.55
CA SER A 124 36.46 -6.11 -28.35
C SER A 124 37.42 -6.97 -27.52
N LYS A 125 37.67 -6.64 -26.25
CA LYS A 125 38.54 -7.42 -25.35
C LYS A 125 37.98 -8.79 -24.99
N VAL A 126 36.69 -9.00 -25.17
CA VAL A 126 35.96 -10.26 -24.83
C VAL A 126 35.93 -11.22 -26.02
N ILE A 127 36.25 -10.74 -27.23
CA ILE A 127 36.25 -11.59 -28.43
C ILE A 127 37.33 -12.69 -28.30
N GLY A 128 36.96 -13.90 -28.68
CA GLY A 128 37.83 -15.09 -28.57
C GLY A 128 37.73 -15.82 -27.25
N MET A 129 36.99 -15.28 -26.27
CA MET A 129 36.78 -15.98 -24.99
C MET A 129 35.69 -17.05 -25.11
N THR A 130 35.85 -18.14 -24.38
CA THR A 130 34.78 -19.15 -24.21
C THR A 130 34.24 -19.00 -22.81
N THR A 131 32.96 -18.64 -22.70
CA THR A 131 32.36 -18.21 -21.44
C THR A 131 31.84 -19.37 -20.57
N ARG A 132 31.49 -20.51 -21.16
CA ARG A 132 30.96 -21.68 -20.43
C ARG A 132 31.56 -22.97 -20.94
N LYS A 133 31.65 -23.97 -20.06
CA LYS A 133 32.16 -25.32 -20.38
C LYS A 133 31.40 -26.36 -19.54
N GLY A 134 31.40 -27.62 -19.98
CA GLY A 134 30.79 -28.73 -19.27
C GLY A 134 29.29 -28.52 -18.95
N ASP A 135 28.92 -28.79 -17.69
CA ASP A 135 27.50 -28.75 -17.27
C ASP A 135 26.87 -27.36 -17.42
N SER A 136 27.64 -26.29 -17.21
CA SER A 136 27.11 -24.92 -17.36
C SER A 136 26.82 -24.53 -18.81
N LEU A 137 27.60 -25.06 -19.76
CA LEU A 137 27.31 -24.92 -21.19
C LEU A 137 26.04 -25.67 -21.56
N LYS A 138 25.95 -26.94 -21.13
CA LYS A 138 24.78 -27.78 -21.41
C LYS A 138 23.49 -27.16 -20.83
N ALA A 139 23.55 -26.70 -19.62
CA ALA A 139 22.39 -26.05 -18.96
C ALA A 139 21.91 -24.83 -19.76
N LEU A 140 22.81 -23.98 -20.28
CA LEU A 140 22.46 -22.84 -21.11
C LEU A 140 21.83 -23.27 -22.45
N GLN A 141 22.42 -24.27 -23.12
CA GLN A 141 21.91 -24.80 -24.38
C GLN A 141 20.53 -25.43 -24.20
N ASP A 142 20.32 -26.22 -23.14
CA ASP A 142 19.05 -26.84 -22.83
C ASP A 142 17.97 -25.79 -22.54
N ALA A 143 18.30 -24.74 -21.78
CA ALA A 143 17.37 -23.66 -21.46
C ALA A 143 16.91 -22.89 -22.73
N MET A 144 17.84 -22.50 -23.60
CA MET A 144 17.50 -21.84 -24.87
C MET A 144 16.69 -22.75 -25.79
N THR A 145 17.01 -24.04 -25.84
CA THR A 145 16.33 -25.05 -26.68
C THR A 145 14.92 -25.32 -26.20
N GLN A 146 14.73 -25.50 -24.88
CA GLN A 146 13.41 -25.74 -24.28
C GLN A 146 12.47 -24.55 -24.48
N ARG A 147 12.97 -23.32 -24.32
CA ARG A 147 12.18 -22.11 -24.58
C ARG A 147 11.97 -21.84 -26.06
N ASN A 148 12.74 -22.46 -26.92
CA ASN A 148 12.75 -22.22 -28.37
C ASN A 148 12.86 -20.74 -28.73
N GLY A 149 13.65 -20.00 -27.93
CA GLY A 149 13.78 -18.55 -28.03
C GLY A 149 14.63 -17.98 -26.92
N LEU A 150 14.43 -16.74 -26.62
CA LEU A 150 15.20 -16.01 -25.60
C LEU A 150 15.08 -16.72 -24.23
N TYR A 151 16.23 -16.87 -23.60
CA TYR A 151 16.37 -17.32 -22.23
C TYR A 151 16.90 -16.18 -21.36
N ASP A 152 16.09 -15.77 -20.41
CA ASP A 152 16.49 -14.87 -19.32
C ASP A 152 17.08 -15.71 -18.19
N ALA A 153 18.35 -15.51 -17.91
CA ALA A 153 19.09 -16.21 -16.84
C ALA A 153 18.95 -15.50 -15.48
N GLY A 154 18.21 -14.39 -15.45
CA GLY A 154 18.05 -13.58 -14.25
C GLY A 154 19.21 -12.61 -14.01
N ILE A 155 19.28 -12.10 -12.81
CA ILE A 155 20.31 -11.14 -12.39
C ILE A 155 21.55 -11.86 -11.94
N ILE A 156 22.67 -11.52 -12.52
CA ILE A 156 23.99 -12.09 -12.19
C ILE A 156 25.04 -10.98 -12.06
N VAL A 157 26.11 -11.29 -11.36
CA VAL A 157 27.34 -10.47 -11.41
C VAL A 157 28.02 -10.73 -12.73
N SER A 158 28.19 -9.71 -13.55
CA SER A 158 28.88 -9.86 -14.84
C SER A 158 30.36 -10.19 -14.65
N PRO A 159 30.86 -11.25 -15.30
CA PRO A 159 32.29 -11.56 -15.28
C PRO A 159 33.17 -10.47 -15.93
N SER A 160 32.59 -9.62 -16.78
CA SER A 160 33.35 -8.61 -17.56
C SER A 160 33.47 -7.28 -16.82
N SER A 161 32.41 -6.84 -16.14
CA SER A 161 32.38 -5.54 -15.44
C SER A 161 32.41 -5.65 -13.91
N GLY A 162 32.01 -6.81 -13.36
CA GLY A 162 31.77 -6.98 -11.92
C GLY A 162 30.47 -6.33 -11.43
N GLU A 163 29.67 -5.76 -12.33
CA GLU A 163 28.39 -5.13 -12.02
C GLU A 163 27.24 -6.13 -12.17
N LEU A 164 26.10 -5.83 -11.52
CA LEU A 164 24.89 -6.63 -11.67
C LEU A 164 24.20 -6.32 -12.99
N ILE A 165 23.90 -7.36 -13.77
CA ILE A 165 23.20 -7.29 -15.04
C ILE A 165 22.03 -8.26 -15.10
N LEU A 166 21.03 -7.93 -15.89
CA LEU A 166 20.00 -8.88 -16.32
C LEU A 166 20.58 -9.65 -17.52
N SER A 167 20.98 -10.90 -17.29
CA SER A 167 21.68 -11.71 -18.27
C SER A 167 20.70 -12.46 -19.17
N MET A 168 20.74 -12.16 -20.46
CA MET A 168 19.83 -12.74 -21.43
C MET A 168 20.61 -13.39 -22.57
N TYR A 169 20.06 -14.46 -23.11
CA TYR A 169 20.61 -15.25 -24.21
C TYR A 169 19.50 -15.57 -25.23
N CYS A 170 19.76 -15.37 -26.49
CA CYS A 170 18.79 -15.65 -27.55
C CYS A 170 19.44 -16.48 -28.64
N PRO A 171 18.92 -17.68 -28.97
CA PRO A 171 19.46 -18.50 -30.05
C PRO A 171 19.26 -17.79 -31.41
N VAL A 172 20.22 -17.95 -32.29
CA VAL A 172 20.14 -17.49 -33.67
C VAL A 172 19.80 -18.70 -34.56
N PHE A 173 18.62 -18.66 -35.13
CA PHE A 173 18.14 -19.72 -36.02
C PHE A 173 18.52 -19.44 -37.46
N ASP A 174 18.75 -20.53 -38.22
CA ASP A 174 18.83 -20.42 -39.66
C ASP A 174 17.48 -20.07 -40.29
N THR A 175 17.43 -19.89 -41.57
CA THR A 175 16.25 -19.57 -42.39
C THR A 175 15.15 -20.61 -42.30
N ASP A 176 15.48 -21.85 -41.91
CA ASP A 176 14.53 -22.94 -41.67
C ASP A 176 13.74 -22.76 -40.35
N GLY A 177 14.17 -21.83 -39.47
CA GLY A 177 13.58 -21.55 -38.16
C GLY A 177 13.72 -22.70 -37.15
N LYS A 178 14.62 -23.68 -37.43
CA LYS A 178 14.83 -24.88 -36.59
C LYS A 178 16.29 -25.08 -36.19
N THR A 179 17.18 -24.87 -37.16
CA THR A 179 18.61 -25.10 -36.96
C THR A 179 19.20 -23.94 -36.19
N ILE A 180 19.78 -24.20 -35.02
CA ILE A 180 20.47 -23.19 -34.22
C ILE A 180 21.90 -23.04 -34.73
N LEU A 181 22.30 -21.85 -35.14
CA LEU A 181 23.63 -21.53 -35.65
C LEU A 181 24.58 -21.10 -34.53
N GLY A 182 24.06 -20.45 -33.53
CA GLY A 182 24.76 -19.88 -32.40
C GLY A 182 23.77 -19.12 -31.53
N TYR A 183 24.26 -18.16 -30.79
CA TYR A 183 23.39 -17.33 -29.96
C TYR A 183 23.92 -15.89 -29.89
N VAL A 184 23.04 -14.98 -29.48
CA VAL A 184 23.40 -13.64 -29.04
C VAL A 184 23.16 -13.53 -27.55
N GLY A 185 23.96 -12.75 -26.86
CA GLY A 185 23.84 -12.53 -25.44
C GLY A 185 24.08 -11.07 -25.08
N GLY A 186 23.68 -10.69 -23.89
CA GLY A 186 23.84 -9.35 -23.36
C GLY A 186 22.77 -9.03 -22.34
N GLY A 187 22.79 -7.82 -21.83
CA GLY A 187 21.77 -7.37 -20.89
C GLY A 187 22.04 -5.99 -20.32
N PRO A 188 20.99 -5.35 -19.81
CA PRO A 188 21.10 -4.06 -19.15
C PRO A 188 21.68 -4.19 -17.75
N PHE A 189 22.30 -3.11 -17.28
CA PHE A 189 22.66 -2.97 -15.88
C PHE A 189 21.41 -2.90 -14.99
N VAL A 190 21.45 -3.54 -13.84
CA VAL A 190 20.35 -3.59 -12.87
C VAL A 190 20.09 -2.23 -12.23
N LYS A 191 21.08 -1.34 -12.17
CA LYS A 191 20.95 0.00 -11.57
C LYS A 191 19.76 0.81 -12.08
N GLU A 192 19.41 0.70 -13.34
CA GLU A 192 18.25 1.42 -13.88
C GLU A 192 16.93 0.79 -13.43
N LEU A 193 16.89 -0.52 -13.33
CA LEU A 193 15.76 -1.25 -12.76
C LEU A 193 15.55 -0.88 -11.29
N GLU A 194 16.61 -0.88 -10.49
CA GLU A 194 16.57 -0.44 -9.09
C GLU A 194 16.03 0.98 -8.97
N LYS A 195 16.53 1.92 -9.79
CA LYS A 195 16.08 3.30 -9.80
C LYS A 195 14.59 3.42 -10.11
N GLN A 196 14.09 2.66 -11.06
CA GLN A 196 12.66 2.64 -11.39
C GLN A 196 11.83 2.09 -10.24
N LEU A 197 12.27 1.03 -9.57
CA LEU A 197 11.61 0.48 -8.39
C LEU A 197 11.63 1.47 -7.21
N TYR A 198 12.76 2.16 -6.98
CA TYR A 198 12.86 3.19 -5.94
C TYR A 198 12.00 4.43 -6.22
N ASN A 199 11.87 4.85 -7.48
CA ASN A 199 11.05 6.01 -7.86
C ASN A 199 9.54 5.77 -7.63
N LEU A 200 9.12 4.53 -7.44
CA LEU A 200 7.74 4.17 -7.12
C LEU A 200 7.46 4.21 -5.62
N LYS A 201 8.49 4.34 -4.77
CA LYS A 201 8.33 4.58 -3.33
C LYS A 201 7.89 6.03 -3.10
N SER A 202 6.89 6.24 -2.24
CA SER A 202 6.59 7.55 -1.67
C SER A 202 7.72 7.96 -0.70
N GLU A 203 8.02 9.25 -0.56
CA GLU A 203 9.04 9.75 0.38
C GLU A 203 8.80 9.33 1.85
N ASN A 204 7.55 9.01 2.20
CA ASN A 204 7.14 8.54 3.53
C ASN A 204 6.84 7.03 3.58
N ASP A 205 7.20 6.29 2.52
CA ASP A 205 6.92 4.87 2.43
C ASP A 205 7.99 4.08 3.19
N THR A 206 7.57 3.43 4.28
CA THR A 206 8.41 2.53 5.08
C THR A 206 8.48 1.14 4.49
N LEU A 207 7.69 0.85 3.46
CA LEU A 207 7.66 -0.44 2.78
C LEU A 207 9.03 -0.82 2.24
N ARG A 208 9.39 -2.05 2.48
CA ARG A 208 10.58 -2.70 1.95
C ARG A 208 10.18 -3.67 0.86
N TYR A 209 11.10 -3.90 -0.06
CA TYR A 209 10.85 -4.72 -1.22
C TYR A 209 11.91 -5.79 -1.39
N TYR A 210 11.44 -6.98 -1.75
CA TYR A 210 12.26 -8.02 -2.33
C TYR A 210 11.76 -8.38 -3.72
N MET A 211 12.67 -8.78 -4.57
CA MET A 211 12.35 -9.55 -5.76
C MET A 211 13.17 -10.82 -5.71
N VAL A 212 12.52 -11.95 -5.91
CA VAL A 212 13.13 -13.27 -5.78
C VAL A 212 12.88 -14.11 -7.03
N ASN A 213 13.84 -14.93 -7.37
CA ASN A 213 13.67 -15.97 -8.39
C ASN A 213 13.13 -17.23 -7.70
N THR A 214 11.94 -17.65 -8.08
CA THR A 214 11.26 -18.80 -7.47
C THR A 214 11.79 -20.15 -7.97
N GLU A 215 12.49 -20.18 -9.11
CA GLU A 215 13.09 -21.38 -9.66
C GLU A 215 14.44 -21.67 -9.00
N THR A 216 15.29 -20.65 -8.84
CA THR A 216 16.64 -20.78 -8.29
C THR A 216 16.72 -20.51 -6.79
N ASN A 217 15.68 -19.96 -6.16
CA ASN A 217 15.64 -19.49 -4.78
C ASN A 217 16.72 -18.44 -4.46
N MET A 218 16.95 -17.51 -5.40
CA MET A 218 17.95 -16.44 -5.24
C MET A 218 17.29 -15.07 -5.16
N TYR A 219 17.95 -14.15 -4.47
CA TYR A 219 17.55 -12.74 -4.50
C TYR A 219 17.89 -12.13 -5.85
N ILE A 220 16.89 -11.47 -6.44
CA ILE A 220 17.04 -10.62 -7.64
C ILE A 220 17.22 -9.16 -7.23
N PHE A 221 16.46 -8.73 -6.22
CA PHE A 221 16.52 -7.40 -5.64
C PHE A 221 16.26 -7.47 -4.14
N ALA A 222 16.97 -6.67 -3.37
CA ALA A 222 16.79 -6.48 -1.93
C ALA A 222 17.26 -5.07 -1.57
N ASP A 223 16.70 -4.49 -0.49
CA ASP A 223 17.18 -3.19 0.04
C ASP A 223 18.65 -3.27 0.48
N ASP A 224 19.10 -4.42 0.95
CA ASP A 224 20.51 -4.72 1.14
C ASP A 224 21.06 -5.37 -0.14
N SER A 225 21.78 -4.56 -0.92
CA SER A 225 22.37 -5.03 -2.19
C SER A 225 23.37 -6.18 -2.06
N SER A 226 23.90 -6.42 -0.86
CA SER A 226 24.81 -7.56 -0.63
C SER A 226 24.11 -8.92 -0.73
N LEU A 227 22.78 -8.95 -0.62
CA LEU A 227 21.97 -10.16 -0.76
C LEU A 227 21.72 -10.53 -2.22
N ILE A 228 21.85 -9.58 -3.16
CA ILE A 228 21.51 -9.81 -4.58
C ILE A 228 22.42 -10.88 -5.17
N ALA A 229 21.82 -11.81 -5.90
CA ALA A 229 22.45 -13.00 -6.47
C ALA A 229 23.00 -14.01 -5.42
N THR A 230 22.48 -13.95 -4.18
CA THR A 230 22.74 -14.97 -3.15
C THR A 230 21.51 -15.83 -2.88
N ASP A 231 21.71 -16.97 -2.22
CA ASP A 231 20.62 -17.87 -1.83
C ASP A 231 19.76 -17.26 -0.73
N ILE A 232 18.44 -17.44 -0.85
CA ILE A 232 17.47 -16.96 0.14
C ILE A 232 17.56 -17.81 1.40
N GLN A 233 17.75 -17.12 2.54
CA GLN A 233 17.77 -17.71 3.89
C GLN A 233 16.59 -17.25 4.75
N ASP A 234 15.77 -16.30 4.27
CA ASP A 234 14.64 -15.73 5.01
C ASP A 234 13.42 -16.65 4.93
N ASP A 235 12.93 -17.11 6.09
CA ASP A 235 11.81 -18.04 6.20
C ASP A 235 10.50 -17.47 5.59
N MET A 236 10.30 -16.15 5.65
CA MET A 236 9.13 -15.50 5.04
C MET A 236 9.17 -15.67 3.52
N LEU A 237 10.31 -15.39 2.91
CA LEU A 237 10.48 -15.50 1.46
C LEU A 237 10.40 -16.95 0.99
N LEU A 238 10.97 -17.88 1.74
CA LEU A 238 10.86 -19.31 1.45
C LEU A 238 9.41 -19.78 1.49
N ASN A 239 8.64 -19.34 2.49
CA ASN A 239 7.20 -19.63 2.57
C ASN A 239 6.43 -19.07 1.36
N ILE A 240 6.73 -17.83 0.95
CA ILE A 240 6.11 -17.21 -0.23
C ILE A 240 6.47 -18.02 -1.50
N ILE A 241 7.72 -18.42 -1.66
CA ILE A 241 8.16 -19.24 -2.79
C ILE A 241 7.40 -20.58 -2.83
N ASP A 242 7.21 -21.23 -1.69
CA ASP A 242 6.45 -22.49 -1.62
C ASP A 242 4.99 -22.28 -2.02
N LYS A 243 4.36 -21.17 -1.64
CA LYS A 243 3.01 -20.81 -2.06
C LYS A 243 2.93 -20.59 -3.58
N ILE A 244 3.89 -19.86 -4.14
CA ILE A 244 3.96 -19.66 -5.60
C ILE A 244 4.15 -20.99 -6.33
N LYS A 245 5.02 -21.86 -5.85
CA LYS A 245 5.23 -23.21 -6.41
C LYS A 245 3.99 -24.10 -6.29
N SER A 246 3.13 -23.85 -5.31
CA SER A 246 1.84 -24.54 -5.17
C SER A 246 0.74 -24.03 -6.11
N GLY A 247 1.01 -22.96 -6.88
CA GLY A 247 0.11 -22.39 -7.88
C GLY A 247 -0.56 -21.08 -7.48
N GLU A 248 -0.25 -20.52 -6.31
CA GLU A 248 -0.67 -19.16 -5.97
C GLU A 248 0.09 -18.16 -6.85
N THR A 249 -0.57 -17.08 -7.29
CA THR A 249 0.07 -16.02 -8.08
C THR A 249 0.25 -14.73 -7.30
N SER A 250 -0.52 -14.54 -6.26
CA SER A 250 -0.47 -13.36 -5.38
C SER A 250 -1.13 -13.65 -4.04
N GLY A 251 -0.78 -12.90 -3.03
CA GLY A 251 -1.40 -13.06 -1.71
C GLY A 251 -0.78 -12.14 -0.67
N ASP A 252 -1.25 -12.33 0.57
CA ASP A 252 -0.71 -11.68 1.75
C ASP A 252 -0.25 -12.73 2.75
N LEU A 253 0.73 -12.37 3.55
CA LEU A 253 1.29 -13.22 4.60
C LEU A 253 1.52 -12.39 5.85
N ASN A 254 0.94 -12.82 6.97
CA ASN A 254 1.33 -12.34 8.29
C ASN A 254 2.46 -13.21 8.82
N TYR A 255 3.54 -12.58 9.22
CA TYR A 255 4.78 -13.25 9.58
C TYR A 255 5.33 -12.68 10.89
N LYS A 256 5.91 -13.55 11.72
CA LYS A 256 6.54 -13.14 12.97
C LYS A 256 8.03 -13.49 12.97
N LYS A 257 8.85 -12.52 13.32
CA LYS A 257 10.29 -12.68 13.50
C LYS A 257 10.68 -12.22 14.91
N GLY A 258 10.86 -13.17 15.81
CA GLY A 258 11.02 -12.86 17.24
C GLY A 258 9.75 -12.29 17.85
N SER A 259 9.83 -11.08 18.41
CA SER A 259 8.69 -10.32 18.98
C SER A 259 7.91 -9.55 17.95
N ASP A 260 8.48 -9.29 16.76
CA ASP A 260 7.95 -8.36 15.80
C ASP A 260 7.04 -9.06 14.80
N SER A 261 5.90 -8.43 14.52
CA SER A 261 4.93 -8.87 13.51
C SER A 261 5.13 -8.07 12.24
N PHE A 262 5.11 -8.75 11.10
CA PHE A 262 5.25 -8.17 9.77
C PHE A 262 4.07 -8.59 8.90
N VAL A 263 3.75 -7.73 7.96
CA VAL A 263 2.79 -8.01 6.89
C VAL A 263 3.54 -7.95 5.58
N ALA A 264 3.38 -8.96 4.76
CA ALA A 264 3.93 -9.03 3.43
C ALA A 264 2.82 -9.24 2.40
N SER A 265 2.95 -8.59 1.25
CA SER A 265 2.17 -8.90 0.06
C SER A 265 3.12 -9.35 -1.02
N TYR A 266 2.68 -10.31 -1.84
CA TYR A 266 3.51 -10.85 -2.91
C TYR A 266 2.72 -10.96 -4.21
N GLN A 267 3.45 -10.80 -5.33
CA GLN A 267 2.94 -10.91 -6.68
C GLN A 267 3.96 -11.62 -7.56
N SER A 268 3.53 -12.71 -8.18
CA SER A 268 4.33 -13.46 -9.14
C SER A 268 4.37 -12.77 -10.50
N ILE A 269 5.55 -12.81 -11.12
CA ILE A 269 5.81 -12.45 -12.51
C ILE A 269 6.13 -13.78 -13.22
N ALA A 270 5.08 -14.52 -13.55
CA ALA A 270 5.17 -15.93 -13.97
C ALA A 270 6.04 -16.14 -15.21
N GLU A 271 6.11 -15.17 -16.13
CA GLU A 271 6.87 -15.27 -17.38
C GLU A 271 8.37 -15.43 -17.14
N HIS A 272 8.86 -14.90 -16.00
CA HIS A 272 10.29 -14.93 -15.64
C HIS A 272 10.59 -15.85 -14.45
N GLY A 273 9.57 -16.47 -13.84
CA GLY A 273 9.74 -17.20 -12.59
C GLY A 273 10.13 -16.31 -11.41
N TRP A 274 9.74 -15.03 -11.45
CA TRP A 274 10.06 -14.05 -10.42
C TRP A 274 8.86 -13.74 -9.55
N THR A 275 9.13 -13.31 -8.32
CA THR A 275 8.11 -12.83 -7.40
C THR A 275 8.57 -11.55 -6.74
N MET A 276 7.75 -10.53 -6.83
CA MET A 276 7.91 -9.32 -6.03
C MET A 276 7.21 -9.48 -4.70
N VAL A 277 7.86 -9.00 -3.65
CA VAL A 277 7.35 -8.99 -2.28
C VAL A 277 7.53 -7.60 -1.71
N SER A 278 6.47 -7.02 -1.20
CA SER A 278 6.53 -5.83 -0.35
C SER A 278 6.20 -6.23 1.09
N TYR A 279 6.91 -5.68 2.06
CA TYR A 279 6.68 -5.98 3.47
C TYR A 279 7.04 -4.81 4.37
N ASP A 280 6.39 -4.74 5.51
CA ASP A 280 6.75 -3.83 6.60
C ASP A 280 6.28 -4.40 7.93
N SER A 281 6.69 -3.77 9.02
CA SER A 281 6.18 -4.09 10.34
C SER A 281 4.68 -3.78 10.41
N GLU A 282 3.95 -4.62 11.11
CA GLU A 282 2.52 -4.39 11.37
C GLU A 282 2.28 -3.03 12.04
N GLU A 283 3.21 -2.59 12.89
CA GLU A 283 3.16 -1.31 13.57
C GLU A 283 3.23 -0.14 12.58
N ASN A 284 4.14 -0.17 11.62
CA ASN A 284 4.29 0.89 10.60
C ASN A 284 3.07 0.95 9.66
N ILE A 285 2.65 -0.21 9.15
CA ILE A 285 1.51 -0.29 8.22
C ILE A 285 0.24 0.27 8.88
N TYR A 286 0.05 -0.01 10.19
CA TYR A 286 -1.14 0.42 10.91
C TYR A 286 -0.92 1.62 11.82
N GLU A 287 0.20 2.34 11.72
CA GLU A 287 0.49 3.52 12.55
C GLU A 287 -0.63 4.57 12.46
N ASN A 288 -1.07 4.88 11.25
CA ASN A 288 -2.16 5.83 11.02
C ASN A 288 -3.49 5.34 11.62
N VAL A 289 -3.74 4.04 11.57
CA VAL A 289 -4.92 3.42 12.20
C VAL A 289 -4.87 3.65 13.71
N HIS A 290 -3.75 3.29 14.34
CA HIS A 290 -3.56 3.44 15.79
C HIS A 290 -3.59 4.91 16.24
N LYS A 291 -3.04 5.81 15.45
CA LYS A 291 -3.08 7.26 15.70
C LYS A 291 -4.52 7.79 15.67
N ASN A 292 -5.28 7.45 14.64
CA ASN A 292 -6.66 7.86 14.51
C ASN A 292 -7.55 7.27 15.63
N MET A 293 -7.29 6.02 16.02
CA MET A 293 -8.00 5.39 17.14
C MET A 293 -7.69 6.06 18.49
N ARG A 294 -6.45 6.46 18.73
CA ARG A 294 -6.08 7.24 19.93
C ARG A 294 -6.80 8.59 19.97
N ILE A 295 -6.86 9.28 18.82
CA ILE A 295 -7.60 10.57 18.72
C ILE A 295 -9.09 10.34 18.98
N LEU A 296 -9.70 9.33 18.39
CA LEU A 296 -11.11 8.98 18.65
C LEU A 296 -11.36 8.68 20.14
N GLY A 297 -10.48 7.93 20.78
CA GLY A 297 -10.54 7.66 22.21
C GLY A 297 -10.47 8.92 23.08
N LEU A 298 -9.57 9.85 22.76
CA LEU A 298 -9.47 11.14 23.42
C LEU A 298 -10.76 11.97 23.25
N ILE A 299 -11.30 12.02 22.05
CA ILE A 299 -12.56 12.71 21.77
C ILE A 299 -13.70 12.11 22.62
N CYS A 300 -13.82 10.79 22.68
CA CYS A 300 -14.81 10.12 23.52
C CYS A 300 -14.67 10.49 25.01
N ILE A 301 -13.45 10.51 25.53
CA ILE A 301 -13.18 10.92 26.93
C ILE A 301 -13.61 12.37 27.18
N ILE A 302 -13.27 13.27 26.25
CA ILE A 302 -13.65 14.70 26.36
C ILE A 302 -15.18 14.83 26.37
N PHE A 303 -15.90 14.11 25.50
CA PHE A 303 -17.35 14.13 25.47
C PHE A 303 -17.97 13.61 26.77
N VAL A 304 -17.44 12.51 27.32
CA VAL A 304 -17.90 11.98 28.63
C VAL A 304 -17.72 13.03 29.73
N LEU A 305 -16.58 13.72 29.76
CA LEU A 305 -16.31 14.77 30.75
C LEU A 305 -17.28 15.96 30.59
N ILE A 306 -17.48 16.44 29.36
CA ILE A 306 -18.40 17.58 29.08
C ILE A 306 -19.82 17.20 29.51
N ILE A 307 -20.34 16.04 29.11
CA ILE A 307 -21.68 15.60 29.45
C ILE A 307 -21.81 15.42 30.98
N SER A 308 -20.80 14.85 31.63
CA SER A 308 -20.79 14.65 33.07
C SER A 308 -20.82 15.98 33.85
N VAL A 309 -20.05 16.97 33.41
CA VAL A 309 -20.04 18.32 33.99
C VAL A 309 -21.38 19.02 33.77
N LEU A 310 -21.92 18.96 32.55
CA LEU A 310 -23.23 19.54 32.23
C LEU A 310 -24.36 18.90 33.07
N ALA A 311 -24.36 17.57 33.19
CA ALA A 311 -25.29 16.85 34.03
C ALA A 311 -25.15 17.25 35.50
N PHE A 312 -23.91 17.36 36.02
CA PHE A 312 -23.65 17.78 37.39
C PHE A 312 -24.19 19.21 37.65
N ILE A 313 -23.87 20.16 36.75
CA ILE A 313 -24.34 21.57 36.90
C ILE A 313 -25.85 21.63 36.84
N THR A 314 -26.49 20.96 35.86
CA THR A 314 -27.94 20.95 35.71
C THR A 314 -28.64 20.37 36.95
N ILE A 315 -28.13 19.24 37.45
CA ILE A 315 -28.70 18.59 38.65
C ILE A 315 -28.40 19.41 39.91
N ALA A 316 -27.18 20.03 40.00
CA ALA A 316 -26.84 20.86 41.13
C ALA A 316 -27.76 22.09 41.23
N ILE A 317 -28.08 22.73 40.10
CA ILE A 317 -28.97 23.87 40.03
C ILE A 317 -30.41 23.43 40.33
N SER A 318 -30.86 22.26 39.83
CA SER A 318 -32.24 21.81 39.94
C SER A 318 -32.56 21.12 41.28
N VAL A 319 -31.58 20.42 41.87
CA VAL A 319 -31.83 19.58 43.09
C VAL A 319 -31.47 20.28 44.40
N ARG A 320 -30.46 21.20 44.40
CA ARG A 320 -30.11 21.91 45.63
C ARG A 320 -31.26 22.65 46.27
N PRO A 321 -32.10 23.37 45.52
CA PRO A 321 -33.23 24.06 46.11
C PRO A 321 -34.32 23.10 46.68
N LEU A 322 -34.46 21.90 46.07
CA LEU A 322 -35.36 20.88 46.60
C LEU A 322 -34.95 20.41 48.02
N LEU A 323 -33.64 20.37 48.29
CA LEU A 323 -33.12 20.06 49.62
C LEU A 323 -33.52 21.11 50.66
N TYR A 324 -33.61 22.38 50.24
CA TYR A 324 -34.09 23.45 51.12
C TYR A 324 -35.59 23.35 51.35
N VAL A 325 -36.36 22.93 50.33
CA VAL A 325 -37.80 22.69 50.48
C VAL A 325 -38.05 21.46 51.37
N GLU A 326 -37.30 20.37 51.19
CA GLU A 326 -37.36 19.18 52.02
C GLU A 326 -37.08 19.53 53.47
N ASP A 327 -36.02 20.28 53.75
CA ASP A 327 -35.63 20.75 55.08
C ASP A 327 -36.77 21.63 55.72
N ALA A 328 -37.41 22.45 54.87
CA ALA A 328 -38.51 23.28 55.30
C ALA A 328 -39.80 22.52 55.53
N ILE A 329 -40.11 21.51 54.70
CA ILE A 329 -41.27 20.58 54.90
C ILE A 329 -41.05 19.76 56.18
N ILE A 330 -39.86 19.24 56.40
CA ILE A 330 -39.49 18.53 57.62
C ILE A 330 -39.61 19.45 58.87
N GLN A 331 -39.19 20.71 58.75
CA GLN A 331 -39.40 21.68 59.82
C GLN A 331 -40.86 21.96 60.06
N LEU A 332 -41.69 22.06 59.00
CA LEU A 332 -43.13 22.24 59.08
C LEU A 332 -43.80 21.01 59.66
N SER A 333 -43.44 19.79 59.25
CA SER A 333 -43.97 18.53 59.78
C SER A 333 -43.64 18.33 61.29
N ASN A 334 -42.51 18.93 61.71
CA ASN A 334 -42.10 18.95 63.11
C ASN A 334 -42.72 20.15 63.87
N LEU A 335 -43.73 20.81 63.27
CA LEU A 335 -44.47 21.93 63.94
C LEU A 335 -43.54 23.13 64.34
N LYS A 336 -42.33 23.24 63.76
CA LYS A 336 -41.51 24.41 63.92
C LYS A 336 -41.89 25.39 62.82
N LEU A 337 -42.70 26.39 63.17
CA LEU A 337 -43.20 27.48 62.33
C LEU A 337 -42.18 28.59 62.16
N GLU A 338 -40.88 28.36 62.39
CA GLU A 338 -39.81 29.26 62.07
C GLU A 338 -39.51 29.27 60.57
N LYS A 339 -39.51 30.49 59.97
CA LYS A 339 -39.11 30.67 58.58
C LYS A 339 -37.70 30.12 58.39
N SER A 340 -37.56 29.10 57.56
CA SER A 340 -36.24 28.55 57.23
C SER A 340 -35.36 29.65 56.66
N LYS A 341 -34.27 30.02 57.40
CA LYS A 341 -33.28 31.00 56.94
C LYS A 341 -32.66 30.66 55.58
N ARG A 342 -32.71 29.40 55.20
CA ARG A 342 -32.21 28.86 53.91
C ARG A 342 -33.16 29.12 52.73
N LEU A 343 -34.46 29.34 52.98
CA LEU A 343 -35.43 29.72 51.98
C LEU A 343 -35.57 31.23 51.81
N THR A 344 -35.12 32.01 52.77
CA THR A 344 -35.19 33.47 52.76
C THR A 344 -34.59 34.11 51.48
N PRO A 345 -33.43 33.66 50.93
CA PRO A 345 -32.87 34.21 49.67
C PRO A 345 -33.76 33.91 48.45
N TRP A 346 -34.68 32.98 48.54
CA TRP A 346 -35.54 32.56 47.48
C TRP A 346 -36.93 33.22 47.54
N ILE A 347 -37.28 33.84 48.69
CA ILE A 347 -38.50 34.61 48.84
C ILE A 347 -38.42 35.83 47.95
N ASN A 348 -39.46 36.11 47.13
CA ASN A 348 -39.50 37.13 46.11
C ASN A 348 -38.65 36.90 44.86
N THR A 349 -38.04 35.75 44.70
CA THR A 349 -37.47 35.34 43.39
C THR A 349 -38.61 34.90 42.45
N LYS A 350 -38.52 35.25 41.18
CA LYS A 350 -39.56 34.82 40.17
C LYS A 350 -39.46 33.36 39.82
N SER A 351 -38.53 32.56 40.44
CA SER A 351 -38.35 31.14 40.22
C SER A 351 -39.45 30.36 40.94
N GLU A 352 -39.72 29.12 40.51
CA GLU A 352 -40.66 28.19 41.11
C GLU A 352 -40.34 27.95 42.57
N ILE A 353 -39.06 27.95 42.93
CA ILE A 353 -38.60 27.81 44.31
C ILE A 353 -38.93 29.05 45.14
N GLY A 354 -38.81 30.22 44.52
CA GLY A 354 -39.30 31.44 45.13
C GLY A 354 -40.81 31.43 45.42
N LYS A 355 -41.56 30.87 44.47
CA LYS A 355 -43.03 30.64 44.67
C LYS A 355 -43.28 29.65 45.76
N ILE A 356 -42.52 28.56 45.84
CA ILE A 356 -42.63 27.57 46.94
C ILE A 356 -42.22 28.23 48.26
N ALA A 357 -41.14 29.00 48.27
CA ALA A 357 -40.70 29.75 49.46
C ALA A 357 -41.74 30.77 49.92
N THR A 358 -42.42 31.42 48.96
CA THR A 358 -43.52 32.39 49.24
C THR A 358 -44.76 31.65 49.63
N ALA A 359 -45.04 30.53 49.03
CA ALA A 359 -46.24 29.71 49.29
C ALA A 359 -46.14 28.86 50.58
N MET A 360 -44.98 28.65 51.09
CA MET A 360 -44.82 28.10 52.45
C MET A 360 -45.34 29.02 53.55
N ASN A 361 -45.69 30.24 53.22
CA ASN A 361 -46.48 31.06 54.14
C ASN A 361 -47.98 30.64 54.11
N SER A 362 -48.42 29.86 53.20
CA SER A 362 -49.75 29.28 53.19
C SER A 362 -49.64 27.78 52.71
N LEU A 363 -50.22 26.92 53.53
CA LEU A 363 -50.14 25.45 53.42
C LEU A 363 -50.60 24.90 52.07
N TYR A 364 -51.18 25.68 51.22
CA TYR A 364 -51.87 25.28 49.98
C TYR A 364 -50.97 25.28 48.74
N ASP A 365 -49.98 26.11 48.70
CA ASP A 365 -49.25 26.29 47.44
C ASP A 365 -47.97 25.38 47.36
N ALA A 366 -47.60 24.74 48.44
CA ALA A 366 -46.41 23.88 48.46
C ALA A 366 -46.46 22.75 47.42
N LEU A 367 -47.64 22.14 47.23
CA LEU A 367 -47.84 21.11 46.20
C LEU A 367 -47.75 21.64 44.78
N SER A 368 -48.25 22.85 44.55
CA SER A 368 -48.20 23.48 43.23
C SER A 368 -46.77 23.86 42.81
N GLY A 369 -45.98 24.31 43.76
CA GLY A 369 -44.60 24.63 43.51
C GLY A 369 -43.71 23.39 43.33
N ILE A 370 -43.99 22.29 44.06
CA ILE A 370 -43.27 21.02 43.82
C ILE A 370 -43.55 20.50 42.41
N ILE A 371 -44.81 20.63 41.94
CA ILE A 371 -45.19 20.21 40.58
C ILE A 371 -44.52 21.12 39.53
N ALA A 372 -44.43 22.42 39.77
CA ALA A 372 -43.74 23.34 38.87
C ALA A 372 -42.23 23.03 38.76
N THR A 373 -41.59 22.75 39.89
CA THR A 373 -40.16 22.35 39.93
C THR A 373 -39.88 21.06 39.17
N LEU A 374 -40.82 20.10 39.27
CA LEU A 374 -40.72 18.83 38.55
C LEU A 374 -40.90 19.04 37.03
N SER A 375 -41.81 19.96 36.62
CA SER A 375 -42.02 20.32 35.22
C SER A 375 -40.78 20.96 34.58
N ASP A 376 -40.10 21.82 35.33
CA ASP A 376 -38.89 22.46 34.85
C ASP A 376 -37.68 21.52 34.75
N CYS A 377 -37.59 20.60 35.71
CA CYS A 377 -36.59 19.55 35.62
C CYS A 377 -36.79 18.68 34.36
N SER A 378 -38.07 18.39 34.06
CA SER A 378 -38.42 17.62 32.85
C SER A 378 -38.09 18.38 31.54
N THR A 379 -38.35 19.69 31.52
CA THR A 379 -38.06 20.55 30.36
C THR A 379 -36.53 20.70 30.14
N SER A 380 -35.78 20.83 31.24
CA SER A 380 -34.33 20.87 31.19
C SER A 380 -33.74 19.53 30.71
N LEU A 381 -34.34 18.44 31.16
CA LEU A 381 -33.94 17.09 30.73
C LEU A 381 -34.29 16.86 29.26
N SER A 382 -35.46 17.32 28.80
CA SER A 382 -35.88 17.26 27.41
C SER A 382 -34.99 18.12 26.51
N SER A 383 -34.62 19.32 26.96
CA SER A 383 -33.69 20.21 26.26
C SER A 383 -32.28 19.60 26.13
N SER A 384 -31.83 18.96 27.24
CA SER A 384 -30.51 18.27 27.22
C SER A 384 -30.51 17.03 26.33
N ALA A 385 -31.61 16.28 26.30
CA ALA A 385 -31.79 15.14 25.40
C ALA A 385 -31.80 15.59 23.92
N THR A 386 -32.46 16.71 23.64
CA THR A 386 -32.50 17.28 22.29
C THR A 386 -31.12 17.79 21.83
N ALA A 387 -30.36 18.41 22.73
CA ALA A 387 -28.98 18.83 22.42
C ALA A 387 -28.05 17.63 22.14
N MET A 388 -28.22 16.56 22.91
CA MET A 388 -27.46 15.32 22.72
C MET A 388 -27.83 14.62 21.40
N GLN A 389 -29.10 14.63 21.03
CA GLN A 389 -29.56 14.09 19.75
C GLN A 389 -28.95 14.86 18.57
N ARG A 390 -28.94 16.20 18.62
CA ARG A 390 -28.29 17.02 17.58
C ARG A 390 -26.79 16.76 17.46
N SER A 391 -26.10 16.59 18.59
CA SER A 391 -24.68 16.25 18.56
C SER A 391 -24.44 14.88 17.91
N SER A 392 -25.32 13.92 18.17
CA SER A 392 -25.27 12.59 17.56
C SER A 392 -25.52 12.63 16.04
N GLU A 393 -26.49 13.44 15.63
CA GLU A 393 -26.78 13.65 14.19
C GLU A 393 -25.61 14.33 13.47
N THR A 394 -24.96 15.30 14.13
CA THR A 394 -23.76 15.95 13.56
C THR A 394 -22.60 14.97 13.42
N LEU A 395 -22.38 14.10 14.40
CA LEU A 395 -21.38 13.04 14.34
C LEU A 395 -21.66 12.06 13.19
N LEU A 396 -22.93 11.64 13.04
CA LEU A 396 -23.33 10.77 11.93
C LEU A 396 -23.09 11.42 10.56
N SER A 397 -23.36 12.72 10.45
CA SER A 397 -23.05 13.47 9.24
C SER A 397 -21.56 13.51 8.94
N CYS A 398 -20.72 13.80 9.96
CA CYS A 398 -19.25 13.79 9.79
C CYS A 398 -18.71 12.40 9.38
N VAL A 399 -19.29 11.34 9.93
CA VAL A 399 -18.90 9.96 9.54
C VAL A 399 -19.31 9.67 8.10
N ALA A 400 -20.52 10.13 7.69
CA ALA A 400 -20.97 9.96 6.31
C ALA A 400 -20.10 10.75 5.31
N ASP A 401 -19.73 11.98 5.66
CA ASP A 401 -18.84 12.81 4.83
C ASP A 401 -17.43 12.22 4.71
N ASN A 402 -16.92 11.66 5.80
CA ASN A 402 -15.62 10.97 5.80
C ASN A 402 -15.67 9.69 4.95
N SER A 403 -16.77 8.93 5.06
CA SER A 403 -17.02 7.75 4.22
C SER A 403 -17.07 8.13 2.73
N LYS A 404 -17.77 9.24 2.40
CA LYS A 404 -17.85 9.76 1.04
C LYS A 404 -16.47 10.22 0.52
N SER A 405 -15.70 10.88 1.38
CA SER A 405 -14.34 11.31 1.01
C SER A 405 -13.43 10.10 0.73
N THR A 406 -13.57 9.04 1.52
CA THR A 406 -12.85 7.78 1.33
C THR A 406 -13.28 7.10 0.02
N GLN A 407 -14.59 7.14 -0.28
CA GLN A 407 -15.12 6.63 -1.55
C GLN A 407 -14.55 7.41 -2.76
N THR A 408 -14.56 8.74 -2.67
CA THR A 408 -14.01 9.61 -3.72
C THR A 408 -12.50 9.37 -3.90
N PHE A 409 -11.78 9.11 -2.80
CA PHE A 409 -10.37 8.79 -2.87
C PHE A 409 -10.13 7.44 -3.57
N ALA A 410 -10.98 6.44 -3.29
CA ALA A 410 -10.94 5.16 -3.98
C ALA A 410 -11.23 5.31 -5.49
N GLU A 411 -12.26 6.10 -5.84
CA GLU A 411 -12.61 6.41 -7.25
C GLU A 411 -11.46 7.13 -7.96
N HIS A 412 -10.84 8.13 -7.32
CA HIS A 412 -9.66 8.78 -7.90
C HIS A 412 -8.46 7.82 -8.04
N SER A 413 -8.35 6.85 -7.14
CA SER A 413 -7.29 5.83 -7.22
C SER A 413 -7.55 4.86 -8.38
N GLU A 414 -8.83 4.53 -8.65
CA GLU A 414 -9.22 3.78 -9.85
C GLU A 414 -8.99 4.59 -11.14
N ASP A 415 -9.34 5.88 -11.14
CA ASP A 415 -9.09 6.77 -12.27
C ASP A 415 -7.59 6.92 -12.58
N ILE A 416 -6.78 7.05 -11.52
CA ILE A 416 -5.32 7.04 -11.67
C ILE A 416 -4.85 5.72 -12.26
N ASN A 417 -5.37 4.60 -11.79
CA ASN A 417 -5.01 3.28 -12.30
C ASN A 417 -5.44 3.09 -13.77
N ALA A 418 -6.64 3.58 -14.11
CA ALA A 418 -7.10 3.62 -15.50
C ALA A 418 -6.19 4.49 -16.38
N THR A 419 -5.81 5.68 -15.87
CA THR A 419 -4.90 6.58 -16.57
C THR A 419 -3.50 5.96 -16.75
N VAL A 420 -2.99 5.26 -15.74
CA VAL A 420 -1.71 4.54 -15.81
C VAL A 420 -1.77 3.42 -16.87
N ASN A 421 -2.90 2.70 -16.91
CA ASN A 421 -3.11 1.67 -17.94
C ASN A 421 -3.20 2.28 -19.36
N ASP A 422 -3.88 3.42 -19.49
CA ASP A 422 -4.01 4.13 -20.78
C ASP A 422 -2.65 4.65 -21.26
N VAL A 423 -1.87 5.23 -20.35
CA VAL A 423 -0.48 5.64 -20.63
C VAL A 423 0.38 4.42 -21.01
N GLY A 424 0.20 3.30 -20.31
CA GLY A 424 0.86 2.03 -20.64
C GLY A 424 0.53 1.56 -22.07
N GLN A 425 -0.74 1.65 -22.43
CA GLN A 425 -1.20 1.33 -23.79
C GLN A 425 -0.62 2.30 -24.83
N GLN A 426 -0.63 3.61 -24.58
CA GLN A 426 -0.05 4.60 -25.46
C GLN A 426 1.46 4.39 -25.65
N ILE A 427 2.18 4.01 -24.59
CA ILE A 427 3.60 3.64 -24.67
C ILE A 427 3.78 2.40 -25.55
N SER A 428 2.93 1.40 -25.40
CA SER A 428 2.95 0.20 -26.24
C SER A 428 2.70 0.54 -27.71
N GLU A 429 1.70 1.39 -27.97
CA GLU A 429 1.40 1.87 -29.34
C GLU A 429 2.59 2.67 -29.92
N MET A 430 3.18 3.55 -29.10
CA MET A 430 4.36 4.32 -29.50
C MET A 430 5.55 3.41 -29.80
N THR A 431 5.71 2.34 -29.02
CA THR A 431 6.75 1.33 -29.26
C THR A 431 6.54 0.62 -30.60
N THR A 432 5.28 0.34 -30.90
CA THR A 432 4.90 -0.26 -32.21
C THR A 432 5.20 0.69 -33.36
N VAL A 433 4.87 1.99 -33.20
CA VAL A 433 5.19 3.03 -34.18
C VAL A 433 6.69 3.20 -34.37
N VAL A 434 7.46 3.18 -33.26
CA VAL A 434 8.93 3.24 -33.31
C VAL A 434 9.48 2.03 -34.06
N SER A 435 8.97 0.84 -33.78
CA SER A 435 9.35 -0.39 -34.49
C SER A 435 9.02 -0.32 -36.00
N ASP A 436 7.87 0.26 -36.36
CA ASP A 436 7.50 0.47 -37.76
C ASP A 436 8.41 1.51 -38.44
N ILE A 437 8.76 2.57 -37.72
CA ILE A 437 9.74 3.58 -38.18
C ILE A 437 11.11 2.94 -38.38
N GLU A 438 11.57 2.10 -37.47
CA GLU A 438 12.84 1.38 -37.58
C GLU A 438 12.85 0.45 -38.81
N GLU A 439 11.75 -0.26 -39.02
CA GLU A 439 11.60 -1.13 -40.19
C GLU A 439 11.59 -0.30 -41.50
N ARG A 440 10.90 0.84 -41.51
CA ARG A 440 10.90 1.76 -42.68
C ARG A 440 12.28 2.38 -42.94
N ILE A 441 13.00 2.73 -41.87
CA ILE A 441 14.39 3.21 -41.98
C ILE A 441 15.26 2.09 -42.53
N ARG A 442 15.11 0.86 -42.06
CA ARG A 442 15.81 -0.32 -42.57
C ARG A 442 15.53 -0.52 -44.05
N GLN A 443 14.24 -0.46 -44.44
CA GLN A 443 13.82 -0.57 -45.84
C GLN A 443 14.38 0.58 -46.68
N GLY A 444 14.37 1.81 -46.13
CA GLY A 444 14.98 3.00 -46.76
C GLY A 444 16.47 2.84 -46.97
N ASN A 445 17.18 2.29 -45.98
CA ASN A 445 18.62 2.04 -46.09
C ASN A 445 18.92 0.93 -47.10
N VAL A 446 18.09 -0.11 -47.16
CA VAL A 446 18.20 -1.15 -48.23
C VAL A 446 17.99 -0.51 -49.60
N HIS A 447 16.95 0.31 -49.76
CA HIS A 447 16.62 0.98 -50.99
C HIS A 447 17.69 2.01 -51.40
N SER A 448 18.27 2.70 -50.41
CA SER A 448 19.40 3.62 -50.61
C SER A 448 20.68 2.90 -51.06
N SER A 449 20.93 1.71 -50.48
CA SER A 449 22.10 0.89 -50.90
C SER A 449 21.92 0.26 -52.29
N GLU A 450 20.66 -0.07 -52.67
CA GLU A 450 20.33 -0.52 -54.04
C GLU A 450 20.48 0.62 -55.08
N LEU A 451 20.20 1.88 -54.66
CA LEU A 451 20.39 3.05 -55.50
C LEU A 451 21.88 3.45 -55.64
N LEU A 452 22.72 3.09 -54.68
CA LEU A 452 24.18 3.32 -54.74
C LEU A 452 24.93 2.25 -55.53
N GLN A 453 24.28 1.14 -55.88
CA GLN A 453 24.80 0.07 -56.75
C GLN A 453 24.40 0.20 -58.23
N LYS A 454 23.60 1.23 -58.56
CA LYS A 454 23.29 1.65 -59.93
C LYS A 454 24.09 2.89 -60.28
#